data_337f4a75b4509c350b83627cccc880e4
#
_entry.id   337f4a75b4509c350b83627cccc880e4
#
_cell.length_a   1.000
_cell.length_b   1.000
_cell.length_c   1.000
_cell.angle_alpha   90.00
_cell.angle_beta   90.00
_cell.angle_gamma   90.00
#
_symmetry.space_group_name_H-M   'P 1'
#
loop_
_entity.id
_entity.type
_entity.pdbx_description
1 polymer ?
#
loop_
_entity_poly.entity_id
_entity_poly.type
_entity_poly.pdbx_seq_one_letter_code
_entity_poly.pdbx_strand_id
1 'polypeptide(L)'
;MGATDTPRKALLFCTCSGACPSMEKIDFWELAERIRLELGDRIEFMALHPRLCEEDGERLMQRILTDTLQFITPACAEKRQEKLLRDGFAKAGVPMDPTHWIPVSMAQEDTNAVFEKVKAALGTAVTTAPVRA
;
A
#
# COMPACT_ATOMS: atom_id res chain seq x y z
N MET A 1 -3.29 -26.05 1.41
CA MET A 1 -3.36 -25.83 1.14
C MET A 1 -2.87 -25.27 0.49
N GLY A 2 -2.68 -25.51 0.15
CA GLY A 2 -1.90 -24.92 -0.70
C GLY A 2 -2.18 -23.61 -1.06
N ALA A 3 -3.16 -23.27 -0.97
CA ALA A 3 -3.56 -21.95 -1.25
C ALA A 3 -2.69 -20.93 -0.62
N THR A 4 -1.87 -21.37 0.24
CA THR A 4 -1.07 -20.43 1.00
C THR A 4 0.15 -19.94 0.28
N ASP A 5 0.35 -20.34 -0.96
CA ASP A 5 1.51 -19.87 -1.69
C ASP A 5 1.44 -18.39 -2.02
N THR A 6 0.24 -17.86 -2.15
CA THR A 6 0.08 -16.44 -2.48
C THR A 6 0.27 -15.60 -1.25
N PRO A 7 1.16 -14.62 -1.29
CA PRO A 7 1.32 -13.73 -0.13
C PRO A 7 0.03 -12.98 0.12
N ARG A 8 -0.31 -12.84 1.37
CA ARG A 8 -1.44 -12.01 1.73
C ARG A 8 -1.03 -10.55 1.66
N LYS A 9 -1.97 -9.69 1.38
CA LYS A 9 -1.69 -8.29 1.11
C LYS A 9 -2.45 -7.38 2.03
N ALA A 10 -1.86 -6.24 2.31
CA ALA A 10 -2.52 -5.18 3.05
C ALA A 10 -2.23 -3.86 2.37
N LEU A 11 -3.10 -2.90 2.56
CA LEU A 11 -2.93 -1.57 2.00
C LEU A 11 -2.57 -0.59 3.11
N LEU A 12 -1.59 0.24 2.84
CA LEU A 12 -1.18 1.29 3.78
C LEU A 12 -1.05 2.58 3.00
N PHE A 13 -2.02 3.46 3.16
CA PHE A 13 -2.07 4.74 2.46
C PHE A 13 -1.38 5.84 3.23
N CYS A 14 -0.68 6.71 2.52
CA CYS A 14 -0.24 7.98 3.07
C CYS A 14 -0.98 9.08 2.31
N THR A 15 -1.88 9.78 2.97
CA THR A 15 -2.71 10.77 2.30
C THR A 15 -2.09 12.17 2.32
N CYS A 16 -0.96 12.33 2.97
CA CYS A 16 -0.26 13.60 3.09
C CYS A 16 -1.17 14.69 3.66
N SER A 17 -2.06 14.31 4.57
CA SER A 17 -3.04 15.19 5.19
C SER A 17 -3.94 15.89 4.17
N GLY A 18 -3.99 15.37 2.94
CA GLY A 18 -4.75 16.00 1.87
C GLY A 18 -4.12 17.30 1.38
N ALA A 19 -2.88 17.59 1.79
CA ALA A 19 -2.27 18.89 1.49
C ALA A 19 -1.31 18.86 0.32
N CYS A 20 -0.95 17.68 -0.16
CA CYS A 20 0.03 17.60 -1.25
C CYS A 20 -0.60 18.01 -2.56
N PRO A 21 -0.08 19.05 -3.23
CA PRO A 21 -0.70 19.51 -4.48
C PRO A 21 -0.72 18.44 -5.57
N SER A 22 0.23 17.51 -5.56
CA SER A 22 0.26 16.48 -6.59
C SER A 22 -0.85 15.44 -6.41
N MET A 23 -1.57 15.49 -5.30
CA MET A 23 -2.66 14.55 -5.03
C MET A 23 -4.01 15.24 -4.93
N GLU A 24 -4.11 16.48 -5.42
CA GLU A 24 -5.33 17.26 -5.24
C GLU A 24 -6.54 16.68 -5.96
N LYS A 25 -6.31 15.85 -6.96
CA LYS A 25 -7.41 15.26 -7.74
C LYS A 25 -7.91 13.95 -7.15
N ILE A 26 -7.40 13.55 -6.00
CA ILE A 26 -7.77 12.29 -5.39
C ILE A 26 -8.78 12.53 -4.30
N ASP A 27 -9.92 11.86 -4.40
CA ASP A 27 -10.90 11.83 -3.33
C ASP A 27 -10.61 10.58 -2.51
N PHE A 28 -9.93 10.77 -1.39
CA PHE A 28 -9.49 9.62 -0.58
C PHE A 28 -10.65 8.83 0.00
N TRP A 29 -11.75 9.48 0.31
CA TRP A 29 -12.92 8.78 0.82
C TRP A 29 -13.53 7.89 -0.24
N GLU A 30 -13.70 8.43 -1.43
CA GLU A 30 -14.24 7.65 -2.53
C GLU A 30 -13.31 6.49 -2.87
N LEU A 31 -12.01 6.77 -2.90
CA LEU A 31 -11.03 5.73 -3.22
C LEU A 31 -11.07 4.60 -2.21
N ALA A 32 -11.04 4.94 -0.93
CA ALA A 32 -11.09 3.93 0.13
C ALA A 32 -12.38 3.11 0.05
N GLU A 33 -13.48 3.78 -0.20
CA GLU A 33 -14.77 3.11 -0.29
C GLU A 33 -14.81 2.14 -1.46
N ARG A 34 -14.33 2.57 -2.62
CA ARG A 34 -14.31 1.69 -3.78
C ARG A 34 -13.41 0.48 -3.55
N ILE A 35 -12.25 0.70 -2.95
CA ILE A 35 -11.36 -0.41 -2.67
C ILE A 35 -12.01 -1.39 -1.71
N ARG A 36 -12.64 -0.88 -0.66
CA ARG A 36 -13.30 -1.73 0.32
C ARG A 36 -14.40 -2.56 -0.33
N LEU A 37 -15.20 -1.94 -1.15
CA LEU A 37 -16.36 -2.62 -1.76
C LEU A 37 -15.97 -3.60 -2.86
N GLU A 38 -14.98 -3.24 -3.68
CA GLU A 38 -14.66 -4.04 -4.84
C GLU A 38 -13.48 -4.97 -4.65
N LEU A 39 -12.56 -4.63 -3.75
CA LEU A 39 -11.33 -5.39 -3.58
C LEU A 39 -11.11 -5.87 -2.15
N GLY A 40 -12.05 -5.59 -1.27
CA GLY A 40 -11.85 -5.84 0.15
C GLY A 40 -11.56 -7.29 0.51
N ASP A 41 -12.10 -8.23 -0.26
CA ASP A 41 -11.86 -9.64 0.02
C ASP A 41 -10.48 -10.11 -0.42
N ARG A 42 -9.70 -9.25 -1.07
CA ARG A 42 -8.33 -9.58 -1.49
C ARG A 42 -7.28 -9.02 -0.55
N ILE A 43 -7.67 -8.29 0.47
CA ILE A 43 -6.72 -7.65 1.37
C ILE A 43 -7.02 -8.03 2.81
N GLU A 44 -5.95 -8.11 3.61
CA GLU A 44 -6.11 -8.40 5.03
C GLU A 44 -6.65 -7.20 5.79
N PHE A 45 -6.17 -6.02 5.45
CA PHE A 45 -6.68 -4.79 6.04
C PHE A 45 -6.22 -3.61 5.20
N MET A 46 -6.84 -2.47 5.45
CA MET A 46 -6.47 -1.22 4.83
C MET A 46 -6.33 -0.16 5.93
N ALA A 47 -5.19 0.49 5.96
CA ALA A 47 -4.93 1.56 6.91
C ALA A 47 -4.61 2.83 6.15
N LEU A 48 -5.08 3.96 6.66
CA LEU A 48 -4.77 5.25 6.09
C LEU A 48 -4.11 6.09 7.17
N HIS A 49 -3.05 6.78 6.81
CA HIS A 49 -2.35 7.67 7.74
C HIS A 49 -2.06 8.98 7.04
N PRO A 50 -2.21 10.10 7.73
CA PRO A 50 -1.99 11.39 7.08
C PRO A 50 -0.54 11.62 6.66
N ARG A 51 0.43 11.11 7.41
CA ARG A 51 1.83 11.33 7.10
C ARG A 51 2.70 10.19 7.60
N LEU A 52 2.84 9.15 6.79
CA LEU A 52 3.65 8.00 7.17
C LEU A 52 5.12 8.35 7.38
N CYS A 53 5.59 9.43 6.77
CA CYS A 53 6.99 9.81 6.88
C CYS A 53 7.32 10.51 8.18
N GLU A 54 6.34 10.77 9.03
CA GLU A 54 6.58 11.42 10.31
C GLU A 54 6.61 10.40 11.44
N GLU A 55 6.93 10.86 12.61
CA GLU A 55 7.19 9.99 13.74
C GLU A 55 6.02 9.08 14.08
N ASP A 56 4.81 9.62 14.09
CA ASP A 56 3.66 8.78 14.41
C ASP A 56 3.34 7.81 13.29
N GLY A 57 3.69 8.15 12.04
CA GLY A 57 3.59 7.20 10.94
C GLY A 57 4.55 6.05 11.11
N GLU A 58 5.78 6.34 11.52
CA GLU A 58 6.73 5.28 11.82
C GLU A 58 6.24 4.37 12.94
N ARG A 59 5.63 4.96 13.96
CA ARG A 59 5.09 4.16 15.05
C ARG A 59 3.95 3.26 14.58
N LEU A 60 3.11 3.78 13.69
CA LEU A 60 2.06 2.94 13.09
C LEU A 60 2.69 1.79 12.32
N MET A 61 3.68 2.08 11.50
CA MET A 61 4.33 1.03 10.72
C MET A 61 4.94 -0.04 11.62
N GLN A 62 5.54 0.35 12.72
CA GLN A 62 6.10 -0.63 13.64
C GLN A 62 5.04 -1.55 14.24
N ARG A 63 3.80 -1.10 14.28
CA ARG A 63 2.72 -1.90 14.84
C ARG A 63 2.09 -2.83 13.81
N ILE A 64 2.04 -2.42 12.55
CA ILE A 64 1.27 -3.17 11.56
C ILE A 64 2.11 -3.91 10.54
N LEU A 65 3.36 -3.48 10.29
CA LEU A 65 4.19 -4.17 9.33
C LEU A 65 4.64 -5.51 9.88
N THR A 66 4.53 -6.53 9.06
CA THR A 66 4.99 -7.86 9.41
C THR A 66 5.61 -8.49 8.18
N ASP A 67 6.49 -9.46 8.36
CA ASP A 67 7.10 -10.12 7.23
C ASP A 67 6.22 -11.20 6.62
N THR A 68 5.01 -11.38 7.14
CA THR A 68 4.07 -12.34 6.57
C THR A 68 3.11 -11.72 5.58
N LEU A 69 3.17 -10.39 5.40
CA LEU A 69 2.28 -9.69 4.49
C LEU A 69 3.07 -8.93 3.45
N GLN A 70 2.44 -8.71 2.32
CA GLN A 70 2.97 -7.81 1.30
C GLN A 70 2.17 -6.52 1.39
N PHE A 71 2.87 -5.41 1.57
CA PHE A 71 2.21 -4.11 1.77
C PHE A 71 2.22 -3.30 0.49
N ILE A 72 1.03 -2.93 0.04
CA ILE A 72 0.86 -2.01 -1.09
C ILE A 72 0.68 -0.63 -0.49
N THR A 73 1.55 0.31 -0.87
CA THR A 73 1.56 1.63 -0.25
C THR A 73 1.22 2.73 -1.25
N PRO A 74 -0.06 3.06 -1.37
CA PRO A 74 -0.44 4.22 -2.19
C PRO A 74 -0.02 5.50 -1.47
N ALA A 75 0.88 6.24 -2.10
CA ALA A 75 1.46 7.43 -1.48
C ALA A 75 2.10 8.29 -2.57
N CYS A 76 3.11 9.05 -2.23
CA CYS A 76 3.81 9.89 -3.20
C CYS A 76 4.59 9.05 -4.21
N ALA A 77 5.40 9.68 -5.05
CA ALA A 77 6.12 8.98 -6.10
C ALA A 77 7.02 7.90 -5.52
N GLU A 78 7.24 6.84 -6.29
CA GLU A 78 7.92 5.63 -5.78
C GLU A 78 9.28 5.92 -5.17
N LYS A 79 10.10 6.70 -5.84
CA LYS A 79 11.43 6.98 -5.33
C LYS A 79 11.37 7.75 -4.02
N ARG A 80 10.39 8.62 -3.90
CA ARG A 80 10.21 9.36 -2.66
C ARG A 80 9.73 8.45 -1.55
N GLN A 81 8.82 7.54 -1.87
CA GLN A 81 8.37 6.56 -0.89
C GLN A 81 9.52 5.73 -0.36
N GLU A 82 10.40 5.30 -1.25
CA GLU A 82 11.54 4.48 -0.85
C GLU A 82 12.35 5.18 0.22
N LYS A 83 12.59 6.46 0.06
CA LYS A 83 13.34 7.23 1.06
C LYS A 83 12.55 7.44 2.34
N LEU A 84 11.28 7.78 2.20
CA LEU A 84 10.47 8.19 3.35
C LEU A 84 10.03 7.02 4.21
N LEU A 85 9.85 5.85 3.61
CA LEU A 85 9.34 4.69 4.35
C LEU A 85 10.45 3.75 4.81
N ARG A 86 11.68 4.01 4.39
CA ARG A 86 12.79 3.11 4.70
C ARG A 86 12.96 2.88 6.20
N ASP A 87 12.92 3.95 6.96
CA ASP A 87 13.14 3.82 8.40
C ASP A 87 12.01 3.07 9.08
N GLY A 88 10.79 3.29 8.63
CA GLY A 88 9.65 2.58 9.20
C GLY A 88 9.75 1.07 8.98
N PHE A 89 10.10 0.66 7.77
CA PHE A 89 10.29 -0.75 7.47
C PHE A 89 11.45 -1.32 8.27
N ALA A 90 12.56 -0.59 8.35
CA ALA A 90 13.72 -1.06 9.09
C ALA A 90 13.42 -1.24 10.57
N LYS A 91 12.72 -0.27 11.15
CA LYS A 91 12.37 -0.35 12.57
C LYS A 91 11.38 -1.45 12.85
N ALA A 92 10.55 -1.79 11.88
CA ALA A 92 9.60 -2.89 12.02
C ALA A 92 10.27 -4.24 11.78
N GLY A 93 11.49 -4.26 11.26
CA GLY A 93 12.18 -5.51 10.97
C GLY A 93 11.68 -6.20 9.72
N VAL A 94 11.10 -5.47 8.79
CA VAL A 94 10.54 -6.03 7.56
C VAL A 94 11.39 -5.57 6.38
N PRO A 95 11.87 -6.50 5.55
CA PRO A 95 12.65 -6.09 4.38
C PRO A 95 11.79 -5.29 3.41
N MET A 96 12.38 -4.26 2.83
CA MET A 96 11.69 -3.42 1.87
C MET A 96 11.99 -3.91 0.46
N ASP A 97 11.52 -5.09 0.16
CA ASP A 97 11.76 -5.75 -1.12
C ASP A 97 10.43 -6.09 -1.78
N PRO A 98 10.43 -6.51 -3.04
CA PRO A 98 9.16 -6.72 -3.76
C PRO A 98 8.23 -7.75 -3.15
N THR A 99 8.72 -8.65 -2.32
CA THR A 99 7.83 -9.61 -1.69
C THR A 99 7.11 -9.04 -0.46
N HIS A 100 7.57 -7.88 0.01
CA HIS A 100 6.98 -7.25 1.20
C HIS A 100 6.42 -5.87 0.91
N TRP A 101 6.80 -5.24 -0.19
CA TRP A 101 6.45 -3.85 -0.44
C TRP A 101 6.22 -3.60 -1.93
N ILE A 102 5.07 -3.05 -2.26
CA ILE A 102 4.73 -2.63 -3.61
C ILE A 102 4.28 -1.18 -3.53
N PRO A 103 5.10 -0.24 -4.00
CA PRO A 103 4.69 1.17 -3.98
C PRO A 103 3.70 1.46 -5.10
N VAL A 104 2.75 2.32 -4.81
CA VAL A 104 1.82 2.84 -5.81
C VAL A 104 1.90 4.35 -5.75
N SER A 105 2.29 4.97 -6.86
CA SER A 105 2.39 6.43 -6.89
C SER A 105 1.01 7.03 -7.10
N MET A 106 0.62 7.93 -6.19
CA MET A 106 -0.59 8.72 -6.35
C MET A 106 -0.27 10.12 -6.88
N ALA A 107 1.02 10.42 -7.06
CA ALA A 107 1.42 11.75 -7.50
C ALA A 107 0.90 12.01 -8.91
N GLN A 108 0.24 13.14 -9.11
CA GLN A 108 -0.29 13.57 -10.39
C GLN A 108 -1.42 12.67 -10.92
N GLU A 109 -2.00 11.85 -10.09
CA GLU A 109 -3.06 10.95 -10.51
C GLU A 109 -4.42 11.41 -10.00
N ASP A 110 -5.48 10.86 -10.56
CA ASP A 110 -6.82 11.07 -10.02
C ASP A 110 -7.31 9.80 -9.32
N THR A 111 -8.50 9.89 -8.73
CA THR A 111 -9.06 8.80 -7.95
C THR A 111 -9.13 7.50 -8.73
N ASN A 112 -9.64 7.58 -9.95
CA ASN A 112 -9.81 6.37 -10.75
C ASN A 112 -8.48 5.73 -11.14
N ALA A 113 -7.50 6.56 -11.49
CA ALA A 113 -6.20 6.03 -11.88
C ALA A 113 -5.53 5.31 -10.70
N VAL A 114 -5.65 5.86 -9.50
CA VAL A 114 -5.08 5.19 -8.34
C VAL A 114 -5.80 3.89 -8.05
N PHE A 115 -7.13 3.90 -8.17
CA PHE A 115 -7.90 2.66 -7.98
C PHE A 115 -7.41 1.56 -8.92
N GLU A 116 -7.19 1.91 -10.20
CA GLU A 116 -6.73 0.92 -11.17
C GLU A 116 -5.33 0.43 -10.83
N LYS A 117 -4.46 1.30 -10.35
CA LYS A 117 -3.12 0.89 -9.94
C LYS A 117 -3.15 -0.08 -8.76
N VAL A 118 -4.01 0.19 -7.79
CA VAL A 118 -4.15 -0.70 -6.64
C VAL A 118 -4.68 -2.05 -7.09
N LYS A 119 -5.68 -2.03 -7.95
CA LYS A 119 -6.25 -3.26 -8.48
C LYS A 119 -5.21 -4.08 -9.21
N ALA A 120 -4.38 -3.43 -10.02
CA ALA A 120 -3.32 -4.12 -10.75
C ALA A 120 -2.28 -4.71 -9.80
N ALA A 121 -1.93 -3.99 -8.75
CA ALA A 121 -0.98 -4.49 -7.77
C ALA A 121 -1.50 -5.74 -7.09
N LEU A 122 -2.77 -5.76 -6.76
CA LEU A 122 -3.38 -6.93 -6.15
C LEU A 122 -3.40 -8.12 -7.11
N GLY A 123 -3.73 -7.85 -8.35
CA GLY A 123 -3.77 -8.90 -9.35
C GLY A 123 -2.40 -9.44 -9.72
N THR A 124 -1.43 -8.54 -9.80
CA THR A 124 -0.08 -8.92 -10.18
C THR A 124 0.50 -9.96 -9.24
N ALA A 125 0.32 -9.75 -7.96
CA ALA A 125 0.89 -10.68 -7.01
C ALA A 125 0.18 -12.00 -7.05
N VAL A 126 -1.11 -11.99 -7.33
CA VAL A 126 -1.84 -13.24 -7.48
C VAL A 126 -1.29 -14.05 -8.64
N THR A 127 -0.97 -13.37 -9.73
CA THR A 127 -0.44 -14.08 -10.87
C THR A 127 0.90 -14.69 -10.59
N THR A 128 1.70 -14.09 -9.79
CA THR A 128 2.99 -14.65 -9.55
C THR A 128 2.93 -15.92 -8.72
N ALA A 129 1.81 -16.16 -8.19
CA ALA A 129 1.73 -17.34 -7.40
C ALA A 129 1.57 -18.44 -8.31
N PRO A 130 2.05 -18.80 -8.89
CA PRO A 130 1.85 -19.66 -9.69
C PRO A 130 1.33 -20.72 -9.51
N VAL A 131 0.99 -20.47 -9.42
CA VAL A 131 0.70 -21.08 -9.44
C VAL A 131 0.13 -21.89 -9.10
N ARG A 132 -0.29 -21.97 -8.75
CA ARG A 132 -0.91 -22.70 -8.30
C ARG A 132 -1.61 -23.26 -9.00
N ALA A 133 -1.61 -23.19 -9.53
CA ALA A 133 -2.33 -23.65 -10.33
C ALA A 133 -2.76 -24.68 -10.19
#